data_eee3d1f918f96ed87c78f87299d8755d
#
_entry.id   eee3d1f918f96ed87c78f87299d8755d
#
_cell.length_a   1.000
_cell.length_b   1.000
_cell.length_c   1.000
_cell.angle_alpha   90.00
_cell.angle_beta   90.00
_cell.angle_gamma   90.00
#
_symmetry.space_group_name_H-M   'P 1'
#
loop_
_entity.id
_entity.type
_entity.pdbx_description
1 polymer ?
#
loop_
_entity_poly.entity_id
_entity_poly.type
_entity_poly.pdbx_seq_one_letter_code
_entity_poly.pdbx_strand_id
1 'polypeptide(L)'
;MIILSHPTANQNVRQAALALAEAGLLKEFWTGVNWNEDGFLDRCLAFSKRLQKELRRRSFPAVLKPFIRTSPWRELGRQISGQLGLNQLTRHENGPFSMDAVYRSLDRRVARRLANGGAVKAVYAYDDGALESFRTAKSRGLKCIYDHPIAYWRKVREIQQEEANLHPEWISTLGSLADSEEKLANKDNELSLADLVIVPSTFSKETLALMPDLKAPVEVIPYGAPAIRASANSHDPAQKLRVLFVGALSQAKGLAYLLQAVSCLEGRIELTLIGRRVSSVVPSRDVLSRHRWIPSLPHSELLTEMSRHDVLAFPSLHEGFGLVIPEAMSQGLVVITTPHTAGPDLISNGVDGFIVPIRASEAIEEKLDCLLTDARLLADMKAAAQRKASALSWETYRREIVSVARGLIQ
;
A
#
# COMPACT_ATOMS: atom_id res chain seq x y z
N MET A 1 25.00 10.66 -5.74
CA MET A 1 23.98 10.23 -6.72
C MET A 1 23.46 8.86 -6.32
N ILE A 2 22.15 8.62 -6.49
CA ILE A 2 21.40 7.44 -6.01
C ILE A 2 20.79 6.69 -7.21
N ILE A 3 20.85 5.37 -7.21
CA ILE A 3 20.05 4.52 -8.08
C ILE A 3 18.82 4.08 -7.29
N LEU A 4 17.60 4.37 -7.78
CA LEU A 4 16.36 3.91 -7.19
C LEU A 4 15.79 2.74 -8.01
N SER A 5 15.28 1.70 -7.35
CA SER A 5 14.77 0.48 -7.98
C SER A 5 13.42 0.04 -7.41
N HIS A 6 12.40 -0.08 -8.29
CA HIS A 6 11.12 -0.71 -7.95
C HIS A 6 10.37 -1.13 -9.22
N PRO A 7 9.90 -2.39 -9.35
CA PRO A 7 9.38 -2.91 -10.61
C PRO A 7 8.03 -2.32 -11.04
N THR A 8 7.16 -1.98 -10.11
CA THR A 8 5.79 -1.52 -10.42
C THR A 8 5.58 -0.02 -10.21
N ALA A 9 6.47 0.64 -9.48
CA ALA A 9 6.46 2.08 -9.19
C ALA A 9 5.09 2.59 -8.69
N ASN A 10 4.68 2.13 -7.51
CA ASN A 10 3.52 2.63 -6.78
C ASN A 10 3.64 4.13 -6.50
N GLN A 11 2.60 4.76 -5.95
CA GLN A 11 2.59 6.20 -5.74
C GLN A 11 3.73 6.69 -4.84
N ASN A 12 3.99 6.02 -3.71
CA ASN A 12 5.11 6.35 -2.83
C ASN A 12 6.47 6.28 -3.55
N VAL A 13 6.69 5.25 -4.37
CA VAL A 13 7.91 5.12 -5.18
C VAL A 13 8.06 6.26 -6.17
N ARG A 14 6.96 6.65 -6.84
CA ARG A 14 6.95 7.80 -7.76
C ARG A 14 7.29 9.09 -7.05
N GLN A 15 6.76 9.31 -5.85
CA GLN A 15 7.05 10.48 -5.04
C GLN A 15 8.50 10.49 -4.55
N ALA A 16 9.05 9.35 -4.14
CA ALA A 16 10.46 9.22 -3.78
C ALA A 16 11.39 9.51 -4.99
N ALA A 17 11.05 8.94 -6.18
CA ALA A 17 11.80 9.20 -7.40
C ALA A 17 11.77 10.68 -7.81
N LEU A 18 10.61 11.34 -7.74
CA LEU A 18 10.45 12.77 -7.98
C LEU A 18 11.28 13.60 -7.01
N ALA A 19 11.19 13.29 -5.71
CA ALA A 19 11.96 13.98 -4.68
C ALA A 19 13.46 13.93 -4.97
N LEU A 20 13.99 12.75 -5.26
CA LEU A 20 15.40 12.57 -5.57
C LEU A 20 15.81 13.23 -6.89
N ALA A 21 14.94 13.24 -7.91
CA ALA A 21 15.19 13.89 -9.18
C ALA A 21 15.23 15.42 -9.05
N GLU A 22 14.22 16.01 -8.40
CA GLU A 22 14.11 17.45 -8.14
C GLU A 22 15.27 17.98 -7.28
N ALA A 23 15.76 17.16 -6.34
CA ALA A 23 16.91 17.47 -5.50
C ALA A 23 18.28 17.25 -6.17
N GLY A 24 18.34 16.79 -7.42
CA GLY A 24 19.57 16.46 -8.14
C GLY A 24 20.32 15.25 -7.59
N LEU A 25 19.64 14.38 -6.83
CA LEU A 25 20.23 13.19 -6.22
C LEU A 25 20.03 11.93 -7.05
N LEU A 26 19.01 11.87 -7.90
CA LEU A 26 18.70 10.69 -8.72
C LEU A 26 19.69 10.54 -9.86
N LYS A 27 20.30 9.37 -10.01
CA LYS A 27 21.14 9.00 -11.15
C LYS A 27 20.36 8.18 -12.17
N GLU A 28 19.67 7.15 -11.69
CA GLU A 28 18.87 6.24 -12.49
C GLU A 28 17.67 5.78 -11.67
N PHE A 29 16.54 5.59 -12.35
CA PHE A 29 15.33 4.96 -11.80
C PHE A 29 15.04 3.69 -12.59
N TRP A 30 15.27 2.53 -11.96
CA TRP A 30 15.03 1.22 -12.54
C TRP A 30 13.63 0.72 -12.24
N THR A 31 12.88 0.38 -13.30
CA THR A 31 11.49 -0.11 -13.17
C THR A 31 11.19 -1.20 -14.21
N GLY A 32 10.06 -1.89 -14.06
CA GLY A 32 9.63 -2.93 -15.00
C GLY A 32 9.29 -2.32 -16.35
N VAL A 33 8.29 -1.46 -16.39
CA VAL A 33 7.76 -0.87 -17.63
C VAL A 33 7.64 0.64 -17.49
N ASN A 34 8.06 1.36 -18.52
CA ASN A 34 7.73 2.78 -18.72
C ASN A 34 6.86 2.89 -19.98
N TRP A 35 5.58 3.15 -19.80
CA TRP A 35 4.64 3.21 -20.90
C TRP A 35 4.55 4.63 -21.46
N ASN A 36 4.64 4.75 -22.77
CA ASN A 36 4.44 6.02 -23.44
C ASN A 36 2.99 6.08 -23.94
N GLU A 37 2.18 6.89 -23.29
CA GLU A 37 0.83 7.19 -23.74
C GLU A 37 0.91 7.84 -25.12
N ASP A 38 0.00 7.48 -26.00
CA ASP A 38 -0.06 7.93 -27.41
C ASP A 38 1.11 7.47 -28.30
N GLY A 39 2.02 6.63 -27.77
CA GLY A 39 3.08 5.99 -28.52
C GLY A 39 2.55 4.95 -29.53
N PHE A 40 3.41 4.53 -30.48
CA PHE A 40 3.06 3.51 -31.45
C PHE A 40 2.50 2.23 -30.82
N LEU A 41 3.13 1.71 -29.77
CA LEU A 41 2.69 0.52 -29.04
C LEU A 41 1.34 0.72 -28.32
N ASP A 42 1.07 1.92 -27.80
CA ASP A 42 -0.21 2.21 -27.18
C ASP A 42 -1.36 2.16 -28.21
N ARG A 43 -1.13 2.70 -29.42
CA ARG A 43 -2.08 2.62 -30.53
C ARG A 43 -2.26 1.18 -31.02
N CYS A 44 -1.18 0.39 -31.12
CA CYS A 44 -1.26 -1.02 -31.49
C CYS A 44 -2.07 -1.85 -30.51
N LEU A 45 -2.11 -1.46 -29.22
CA LEU A 45 -2.86 -2.17 -28.18
C LEU A 45 -4.30 -1.68 -28.00
N ALA A 46 -4.78 -0.78 -28.86
CA ALA A 46 -6.16 -0.26 -28.80
C ALA A 46 -7.22 -1.37 -28.91
N PHE A 47 -6.89 -2.53 -29.51
CA PHE A 47 -7.77 -3.70 -29.57
C PHE A 47 -8.00 -4.35 -28.20
N SER A 48 -7.09 -4.18 -27.23
CA SER A 48 -7.22 -4.68 -25.85
C SER A 48 -7.26 -3.53 -24.85
N LYS A 49 -8.43 -2.87 -24.75
CA LYS A 49 -8.66 -1.75 -23.81
C LYS A 49 -8.24 -2.04 -22.37
N ARG A 50 -8.38 -3.31 -21.92
CA ARG A 50 -7.97 -3.73 -20.58
C ARG A 50 -6.46 -3.69 -20.41
N LEU A 51 -5.70 -4.25 -21.37
CA LEU A 51 -4.23 -4.25 -21.33
C LEU A 51 -3.69 -2.83 -21.46
N GLN A 52 -4.23 -2.05 -22.39
CA GLN A 52 -3.86 -0.65 -22.60
C GLN A 52 -4.06 0.17 -21.29
N LYS A 53 -5.22 0.02 -20.64
CA LYS A 53 -5.51 0.70 -19.35
C LYS A 53 -4.50 0.31 -18.27
N GLU A 54 -4.13 -0.98 -18.15
CA GLU A 54 -3.14 -1.43 -17.17
C GLU A 54 -1.73 -0.91 -17.48
N LEU A 55 -1.35 -0.84 -18.75
CA LEU A 55 -0.04 -0.33 -19.15
C LEU A 55 0.05 1.20 -19.01
N ARG A 56 -1.02 1.96 -19.31
CA ARG A 56 -1.06 3.40 -19.07
C ARG A 56 -0.85 3.78 -17.60
N ARG A 57 -1.20 2.91 -16.65
CA ARG A 57 -0.85 3.10 -15.25
C ARG A 57 0.67 3.06 -14.98
N ARG A 58 1.47 2.64 -15.97
CA ARG A 58 2.94 2.57 -15.93
C ARG A 58 3.61 3.74 -16.64
N SER A 59 2.88 4.80 -16.94
CA SER A 59 3.44 6.07 -17.42
C SER A 59 4.01 6.89 -16.28
N PHE A 60 5.02 7.70 -16.56
CA PHE A 60 5.71 8.52 -15.56
C PHE A 60 5.73 9.99 -15.99
N PRO A 61 5.78 10.92 -15.01
CA PRO A 61 5.97 12.35 -15.26
C PRO A 61 7.20 12.64 -16.12
N ALA A 62 7.14 13.69 -16.94
CA ALA A 62 8.20 14.08 -17.86
C ALA A 62 9.56 14.27 -17.16
N VAL A 63 9.55 14.82 -15.94
CA VAL A 63 10.75 15.03 -15.10
C VAL A 63 11.53 13.74 -14.85
N LEU A 64 10.86 12.60 -14.73
CA LEU A 64 11.52 11.32 -14.49
C LEU A 64 12.04 10.62 -15.74
N LYS A 65 11.51 10.96 -16.93
CA LYS A 65 11.85 10.25 -18.19
C LYS A 65 13.36 10.12 -18.47
N PRO A 66 14.22 11.15 -18.23
CA PRO A 66 15.66 11.03 -18.47
C PRO A 66 16.36 9.98 -17.59
N PHE A 67 15.82 9.72 -16.41
CA PHE A 67 16.42 8.83 -15.41
C PHE A 67 15.97 7.38 -15.55
N ILE A 68 14.86 7.11 -16.26
CA ILE A 68 14.22 5.80 -16.29
C ILE A 68 15.07 4.79 -17.08
N ARG A 69 15.24 3.62 -16.46
CA ARG A 69 15.79 2.40 -17.04
C ARG A 69 14.80 1.27 -16.85
N THR A 70 14.52 0.49 -17.87
CA THR A 70 13.45 -0.52 -17.84
C THR A 70 13.95 -1.95 -17.94
N SER A 71 13.20 -2.86 -17.30
CA SER A 71 13.36 -4.31 -17.38
C SER A 71 12.00 -4.96 -17.69
N PRO A 72 11.46 -4.84 -18.93
CA PRO A 72 10.05 -5.05 -19.21
C PRO A 72 9.62 -6.52 -19.29
N TRP A 73 10.51 -7.45 -19.68
CA TRP A 73 10.13 -8.79 -20.10
C TRP A 73 9.35 -9.60 -19.07
N ARG A 74 9.81 -9.61 -17.82
CA ARG A 74 9.14 -10.36 -16.74
C ARG A 74 7.79 -9.72 -16.40
N GLU A 75 7.71 -8.40 -16.31
CA GLU A 75 6.47 -7.68 -16.00
C GLU A 75 5.44 -7.80 -17.13
N LEU A 76 5.87 -7.67 -18.39
CA LEU A 76 4.99 -7.91 -19.55
C LEU A 76 4.50 -9.35 -19.59
N GLY A 77 5.40 -10.33 -19.39
CA GLY A 77 5.04 -11.75 -19.29
C GLY A 77 3.99 -11.98 -18.20
N ARG A 78 4.13 -11.34 -17.02
CA ARG A 78 3.18 -11.41 -15.93
C ARG A 78 1.81 -10.86 -16.31
N GLN A 79 1.78 -9.68 -16.94
CA GLN A 79 0.53 -9.05 -17.37
C GLN A 79 -0.20 -9.91 -18.42
N ILE A 80 0.52 -10.39 -19.42
CA ILE A 80 -0.05 -11.22 -20.49
C ILE A 80 -0.55 -12.55 -19.93
N SER A 81 0.27 -13.25 -19.14
CA SER A 81 -0.10 -14.52 -18.51
C SER A 81 -1.34 -14.38 -17.60
N GLY A 82 -1.42 -13.28 -16.84
CA GLY A 82 -2.58 -13.01 -16.00
C GLY A 82 -3.87 -12.76 -16.80
N GLN A 83 -3.77 -12.12 -17.97
CA GLN A 83 -4.94 -11.92 -18.85
C GLN A 83 -5.40 -13.19 -19.57
N LEU A 84 -4.45 -14.05 -19.91
CA LEU A 84 -4.72 -15.33 -20.57
C LEU A 84 -5.11 -16.45 -19.59
N GLY A 85 -5.16 -16.17 -18.27
CA GLY A 85 -5.48 -17.16 -17.26
C GLY A 85 -4.40 -18.23 -17.05
N LEU A 86 -3.16 -17.97 -17.50
CA LEU A 86 -2.02 -18.90 -17.40
C LEU A 86 -1.42 -18.85 -15.97
N ASN A 87 -2.22 -19.25 -14.99
CA ASN A 87 -1.91 -19.12 -13.56
C ASN A 87 -0.63 -19.86 -13.14
N GLN A 88 -0.26 -20.94 -13.81
CA GLN A 88 0.99 -21.67 -13.53
C GLN A 88 2.23 -20.80 -13.79
N LEU A 89 2.20 -19.94 -14.80
CA LEU A 89 3.31 -19.05 -15.13
C LEU A 89 3.46 -17.88 -14.14
N THR A 90 2.40 -17.54 -13.43
CA THR A 90 2.38 -16.48 -12.42
C THR A 90 2.29 -17.02 -10.98
N ARG A 91 2.45 -18.34 -10.82
CA ARG A 91 2.38 -18.99 -9.49
C ARG A 91 3.36 -18.34 -8.52
N HIS A 92 2.88 -18.09 -7.31
CA HIS A 92 3.65 -17.47 -6.24
C HIS A 92 5.04 -18.09 -6.10
N GLU A 93 6.06 -17.27 -5.96
CA GLU A 93 7.50 -17.57 -5.91
C GLU A 93 8.06 -18.37 -7.12
N ASN A 94 7.41 -19.43 -7.54
CA ASN A 94 7.95 -20.42 -8.48
C ASN A 94 7.62 -20.14 -9.95
N GLY A 95 6.61 -19.31 -10.24
CA GLY A 95 6.25 -19.00 -11.62
C GLY A 95 7.32 -18.15 -12.31
N PRO A 96 7.67 -18.41 -13.59
CA PRO A 96 8.65 -17.63 -14.32
C PRO A 96 8.25 -16.16 -14.50
N PHE A 97 6.96 -15.86 -14.37
CA PHE A 97 6.37 -14.52 -14.36
C PHE A 97 5.66 -14.21 -13.06
N SER A 98 6.04 -14.84 -11.93
CA SER A 98 5.57 -14.44 -10.60
C SER A 98 6.01 -13.02 -10.27
N MET A 99 5.38 -12.39 -9.28
CA MET A 99 5.83 -11.09 -8.78
C MET A 99 7.27 -11.20 -8.25
N ASP A 100 7.60 -12.27 -7.55
CA ASP A 100 8.95 -12.52 -7.03
C ASP A 100 9.99 -12.64 -8.15
N ALA A 101 9.63 -13.27 -9.28
CA ALA A 101 10.52 -13.35 -10.45
C ALA A 101 10.75 -11.97 -11.09
N VAL A 102 9.74 -11.09 -11.06
CA VAL A 102 9.86 -9.70 -11.55
C VAL A 102 10.83 -8.92 -10.66
N TYR A 103 10.64 -8.96 -9.32
CA TYR A 103 11.49 -8.27 -8.35
C TYR A 103 12.94 -8.76 -8.45
N ARG A 104 13.18 -10.06 -8.32
CA ARG A 104 14.53 -10.67 -8.43
C ARG A 104 15.23 -10.36 -9.77
N SER A 105 14.48 -10.31 -10.87
CA SER A 105 15.05 -9.99 -12.19
C SER A 105 15.53 -8.54 -12.27
N LEU A 106 14.76 -7.61 -11.69
CA LEU A 106 15.12 -6.19 -11.66
C LEU A 106 16.32 -5.97 -10.74
N ASP A 107 16.30 -6.54 -9.53
CA ASP A 107 17.38 -6.44 -8.55
C ASP A 107 18.73 -6.93 -9.12
N ARG A 108 18.75 -8.09 -9.77
CA ARG A 108 19.95 -8.59 -10.48
C ARG A 108 20.45 -7.66 -11.57
N ARG A 109 19.56 -6.94 -12.27
CA ARG A 109 19.98 -5.95 -13.29
C ARG A 109 20.60 -4.73 -12.63
N VAL A 110 20.04 -4.26 -11.53
CA VAL A 110 20.61 -3.16 -10.73
C VAL A 110 21.97 -3.57 -10.16
N ALA A 111 22.09 -4.79 -9.62
CA ALA A 111 23.37 -5.32 -9.15
C ALA A 111 24.45 -5.30 -10.24
N ARG A 112 24.14 -5.80 -11.46
CA ARG A 112 25.07 -5.75 -12.61
C ARG A 112 25.42 -4.30 -12.98
N ARG A 113 24.44 -3.40 -12.95
CA ARG A 113 24.68 -1.96 -13.21
C ARG A 113 25.63 -1.35 -12.17
N LEU A 114 25.45 -1.68 -10.89
CA LEU A 114 26.32 -1.25 -9.82
C LEU A 114 27.74 -1.82 -9.98
N ALA A 115 27.88 -3.09 -10.36
CA ALA A 115 29.18 -3.72 -10.59
C ALA A 115 30.03 -3.00 -11.66
N ASN A 116 29.41 -2.41 -12.68
CA ASN A 116 30.10 -1.66 -13.73
C ASN A 116 30.64 -0.28 -13.32
N GLY A 117 30.41 0.13 -12.06
CA GLY A 117 30.94 1.40 -11.55
C GLY A 117 30.13 2.64 -11.94
N GLY A 118 30.76 3.80 -11.74
CA GLY A 118 30.20 5.11 -12.00
C GLY A 118 30.03 5.95 -10.74
N ALA A 119 29.61 7.19 -10.89
CA ALA A 119 29.43 8.14 -9.79
C ALA A 119 28.13 7.88 -9.00
N VAL A 120 28.02 6.68 -8.41
CA VAL A 120 26.92 6.28 -7.52
C VAL A 120 27.44 6.25 -6.09
N LYS A 121 26.67 6.79 -5.14
CA LYS A 121 26.98 6.76 -3.70
C LYS A 121 26.06 5.83 -2.92
N ALA A 122 24.83 5.64 -3.42
CA ALA A 122 23.84 4.78 -2.76
C ALA A 122 22.89 4.08 -3.75
N VAL A 123 22.32 2.98 -3.30
CA VAL A 123 21.17 2.32 -3.91
C VAL A 123 19.98 2.45 -2.96
N TYR A 124 18.81 2.78 -3.52
CA TYR A 124 17.52 2.88 -2.84
C TYR A 124 16.62 1.79 -3.41
N ALA A 125 16.28 0.80 -2.62
CA ALA A 125 15.46 -0.34 -3.05
C ALA A 125 14.38 -0.66 -2.01
N TYR A 126 13.44 -1.49 -2.43
CA TYR A 126 12.26 -1.85 -1.66
C TYR A 126 12.26 -3.34 -1.31
N ASP A 127 11.44 -3.71 -0.33
CA ASP A 127 11.21 -5.08 0.13
C ASP A 127 11.05 -6.06 -1.04
N ASP A 128 11.60 -7.27 -0.92
CA ASP A 128 11.67 -8.33 -1.94
C ASP A 128 12.52 -8.01 -3.20
N GLY A 129 13.17 -6.85 -3.28
CA GLY A 129 13.89 -6.41 -4.47
C GLY A 129 15.22 -5.71 -4.22
N ALA A 130 15.93 -6.06 -3.15
CA ALA A 130 17.14 -5.37 -2.70
C ALA A 130 18.37 -6.27 -2.52
N LEU A 131 18.21 -7.59 -2.39
CA LEU A 131 19.27 -8.47 -1.91
C LEU A 131 20.55 -8.43 -2.74
N GLU A 132 20.46 -8.62 -4.05
CA GLU A 132 21.65 -8.70 -4.92
C GLU A 132 22.26 -7.31 -5.17
N SER A 133 21.42 -6.29 -5.29
CA SER A 133 21.90 -4.90 -5.42
C SER A 133 22.57 -4.42 -4.15
N PHE A 134 22.05 -4.78 -2.96
CA PHE A 134 22.67 -4.44 -1.68
C PHE A 134 23.99 -5.17 -1.44
N ARG A 135 24.06 -6.48 -1.73
CA ARG A 135 25.32 -7.24 -1.70
C ARG A 135 26.37 -6.58 -2.57
N THR A 136 26.01 -6.22 -3.80
CA THR A 136 26.92 -5.55 -4.74
C THR A 136 27.26 -4.14 -4.25
N ALA A 137 26.33 -3.38 -3.72
CA ALA A 137 26.58 -2.06 -3.16
C ALA A 137 27.59 -2.12 -1.98
N LYS A 138 27.38 -3.04 -1.04
CA LYS A 138 28.30 -3.24 0.10
C LYS A 138 29.71 -3.63 -0.33
N SER A 139 29.87 -4.54 -1.29
CA SER A 139 31.19 -4.91 -1.81
C SER A 139 31.93 -3.74 -2.47
N ARG A 140 31.24 -2.66 -2.80
CA ARG A 140 31.76 -1.44 -3.42
C ARG A 140 31.82 -0.25 -2.47
N GLY A 141 31.49 -0.42 -1.19
CA GLY A 141 31.47 0.66 -0.21
C GLY A 141 30.32 1.68 -0.42
N LEU A 142 29.27 1.29 -1.17
CA LEU A 142 28.09 2.14 -1.39
C LEU A 142 27.10 1.99 -0.26
N LYS A 143 26.27 3.00 -0.03
CA LYS A 143 25.21 3.00 0.96
C LYS A 143 23.94 2.32 0.45
N CYS A 144 23.19 1.68 1.35
CA CYS A 144 21.95 0.95 1.07
C CYS A 144 20.79 1.59 1.81
N ILE A 145 19.83 2.17 1.08
CA ILE A 145 18.57 2.70 1.63
C ILE A 145 17.48 1.67 1.35
N TYR A 146 16.90 1.12 2.40
CA TYR A 146 15.83 0.13 2.32
C TYR A 146 14.50 0.77 2.68
N ASP A 147 13.60 0.89 1.71
CA ASP A 147 12.22 1.34 1.95
C ASP A 147 11.36 0.11 2.20
N HIS A 148 10.84 0.00 3.42
CA HIS A 148 10.04 -1.12 3.91
C HIS A 148 8.58 -0.69 4.09
N PRO A 149 7.76 -0.74 3.03
CA PRO A 149 6.42 -0.17 3.00
C PRO A 149 5.35 -1.00 3.68
N ILE A 150 5.73 -2.10 4.31
CA ILE A 150 4.85 -3.07 4.97
C ILE A 150 5.28 -3.29 6.43
N ALA A 151 4.47 -3.99 7.22
CA ALA A 151 4.90 -4.48 8.53
C ALA A 151 5.86 -5.66 8.37
N TYR A 152 6.81 -5.82 9.32
CA TYR A 152 7.82 -6.88 9.25
C TYR A 152 7.18 -8.27 9.30
N TRP A 153 7.66 -9.17 8.45
CA TRP A 153 7.05 -10.45 8.16
C TRP A 153 6.79 -11.35 9.39
N ARG A 154 7.66 -11.31 10.41
CA ARG A 154 7.48 -12.13 11.63
C ARG A 154 6.19 -11.71 12.35
N LYS A 155 5.95 -10.40 12.49
CA LYS A 155 4.71 -9.89 13.12
C LYS A 155 3.49 -10.18 12.26
N VAL A 156 3.61 -10.03 10.95
CA VAL A 156 2.52 -10.37 10.02
C VAL A 156 2.18 -11.85 10.10
N ARG A 157 3.19 -12.73 10.11
CA ARG A 157 2.99 -14.19 10.21
C ARG A 157 2.35 -14.59 11.53
N GLU A 158 2.80 -14.01 12.66
CA GLU A 158 2.20 -14.19 13.98
C GLU A 158 0.69 -13.85 13.94
N ILE A 159 0.34 -12.64 13.50
CA ILE A 159 -1.05 -12.18 13.42
C ILE A 159 -1.89 -13.09 12.50
N GLN A 160 -1.36 -13.45 11.34
CA GLN A 160 -2.12 -14.28 10.39
C GLN A 160 -2.25 -15.73 10.86
N GLN A 161 -1.27 -16.28 11.61
CA GLN A 161 -1.37 -17.62 12.20
C GLN A 161 -2.44 -17.67 13.29
N GLU A 162 -2.49 -16.67 14.16
CA GLU A 162 -3.57 -16.54 15.14
C GLU A 162 -4.92 -16.43 14.45
N GLU A 163 -5.00 -15.61 13.39
CA GLU A 163 -6.23 -15.39 12.65
C GLU A 163 -6.72 -16.65 11.92
N ALA A 164 -5.79 -17.45 11.38
CA ALA A 164 -6.11 -18.73 10.77
C ALA A 164 -6.73 -19.74 11.77
N ASN A 165 -6.33 -19.65 13.05
CA ASN A 165 -6.92 -20.47 14.12
C ASN A 165 -8.29 -19.96 14.55
N LEU A 166 -8.52 -18.65 14.57
CA LEU A 166 -9.78 -18.02 14.96
C LEU A 166 -10.84 -18.12 13.86
N HIS A 167 -10.43 -17.98 12.60
CA HIS A 167 -11.29 -17.95 11.42
C HIS A 167 -10.77 -18.88 10.31
N PRO A 168 -10.79 -20.22 10.53
CA PRO A 168 -10.24 -21.18 9.57
C PRO A 168 -10.90 -21.10 8.18
N GLU A 169 -12.16 -20.68 8.09
CA GLU A 169 -12.86 -20.48 6.83
C GLU A 169 -12.25 -19.34 5.97
N TRP A 170 -11.52 -18.40 6.59
CA TRP A 170 -10.87 -17.29 5.92
C TRP A 170 -9.40 -17.53 5.57
N ILE A 171 -8.81 -18.70 5.91
CA ILE A 171 -7.38 -18.98 5.74
C ILE A 171 -6.90 -18.77 4.30
N SER A 172 -7.75 -19.05 3.30
CA SER A 172 -7.44 -18.84 1.88
C SER A 172 -7.22 -17.37 1.50
N THR A 173 -7.50 -16.44 2.42
CA THR A 173 -7.31 -14.99 2.24
C THR A 173 -6.10 -14.43 2.97
N LEU A 174 -5.35 -15.28 3.70
CA LEU A 174 -4.18 -14.93 4.49
C LEU A 174 -2.89 -15.25 3.72
N GLY A 175 -2.56 -14.39 2.75
CA GLY A 175 -1.52 -14.68 1.74
C GLY A 175 -0.09 -14.79 2.27
N SER A 176 0.25 -14.11 3.37
CA SER A 176 1.63 -14.12 3.91
C SER A 176 2.04 -15.46 4.56
N LEU A 177 1.08 -16.35 4.84
CA LEU A 177 1.39 -17.71 5.30
C LEU A 177 1.97 -18.62 4.20
N ALA A 178 1.87 -18.20 2.94
CA ALA A 178 2.36 -18.95 1.79
C ALA A 178 3.83 -18.68 1.43
N ASP A 179 4.47 -17.70 2.07
CA ASP A 179 5.87 -17.35 1.81
C ASP A 179 6.81 -18.44 2.33
N SER A 180 7.78 -18.87 1.48
CA SER A 180 8.79 -19.87 1.82
C SER A 180 9.81 -19.34 2.84
N GLU A 181 10.44 -20.24 3.59
CA GLU A 181 11.52 -19.88 4.52
C GLU A 181 12.71 -19.21 3.79
N GLU A 182 12.98 -19.59 2.52
CA GLU A 182 14.00 -18.94 1.70
C GLU A 182 13.66 -17.47 1.44
N LYS A 183 12.40 -17.19 1.08
CA LYS A 183 11.94 -15.81 0.85
C LYS A 183 12.02 -14.98 2.12
N LEU A 184 11.61 -15.56 3.26
CA LEU A 184 11.65 -14.89 4.56
C LEU A 184 13.10 -14.61 5.01
N ALA A 185 14.00 -15.56 4.81
CA ALA A 185 15.44 -15.36 5.07
C ALA A 185 16.04 -14.28 4.16
N ASN A 186 15.60 -14.18 2.90
CA ASN A 186 16.05 -13.13 1.99
C ASN A 186 15.61 -11.74 2.47
N LYS A 187 14.39 -11.58 3.00
CA LYS A 187 13.92 -10.34 3.62
C LYS A 187 14.78 -9.91 4.80
N ASP A 188 15.14 -10.86 5.67
CA ASP A 188 16.04 -10.61 6.80
C ASP A 188 17.45 -10.18 6.31
N ASN A 189 17.95 -10.83 5.26
CA ASN A 189 19.23 -10.47 4.64
C ASN A 189 19.21 -9.07 4.02
N GLU A 190 18.12 -8.68 3.36
CA GLU A 190 17.95 -7.32 2.82
C GLU A 190 18.03 -6.27 3.93
N LEU A 191 17.29 -6.47 5.02
CA LEU A 191 17.31 -5.59 6.20
C LEU A 191 18.68 -5.50 6.83
N SER A 192 19.39 -6.63 6.98
CA SER A 192 20.73 -6.68 7.58
C SER A 192 21.79 -5.92 6.79
N LEU A 193 21.60 -5.77 5.47
CA LEU A 193 22.49 -5.04 4.58
C LEU A 193 22.18 -3.54 4.50
N ALA A 194 21.05 -3.09 5.04
CA ALA A 194 20.67 -1.68 5.01
C ALA A 194 21.62 -0.80 5.85
N ASP A 195 21.85 0.41 5.39
CA ASP A 195 22.48 1.50 6.17
C ASP A 195 21.42 2.47 6.72
N LEU A 196 20.23 2.47 6.12
CA LEU A 196 19.06 3.23 6.52
C LEU A 196 17.81 2.44 6.13
N VAL A 197 16.87 2.30 7.05
CA VAL A 197 15.54 1.75 6.79
C VAL A 197 14.51 2.86 6.86
N ILE A 198 13.65 2.97 5.87
CA ILE A 198 12.52 3.90 5.83
C ILE A 198 11.24 3.09 5.95
N VAL A 199 10.36 3.48 6.84
CA VAL A 199 9.04 2.87 7.05
C VAL A 199 7.95 3.95 7.03
N PRO A 200 6.72 3.62 6.61
CA PRO A 200 5.67 4.63 6.47
C PRO A 200 4.89 4.92 7.76
N SER A 201 5.01 4.10 8.80
CA SER A 201 4.23 4.24 10.05
C SER A 201 5.02 3.79 11.27
N THR A 202 4.58 4.29 12.44
CA THR A 202 5.09 3.86 13.74
C THR A 202 4.86 2.37 13.95
N PHE A 203 3.70 1.83 13.56
CA PHE A 203 3.44 0.39 13.62
C PHE A 203 4.47 -0.42 12.83
N SER A 204 4.78 -0.03 11.59
CA SER A 204 5.81 -0.71 10.80
C SER A 204 7.18 -0.67 11.49
N LYS A 205 7.55 0.48 12.09
CA LYS A 205 8.79 0.61 12.88
C LYS A 205 8.82 -0.33 14.08
N GLU A 206 7.72 -0.38 14.84
CA GLU A 206 7.61 -1.25 16.02
C GLU A 206 7.75 -2.73 15.66
N THR A 207 7.20 -3.16 14.52
CA THR A 207 7.33 -4.56 14.08
C THR A 207 8.77 -4.96 13.79
N LEU A 208 9.63 -4.02 13.40
CA LEU A 208 11.05 -4.27 13.16
C LEU A 208 11.86 -4.60 14.44
N ALA A 209 11.29 -4.36 15.63
CA ALA A 209 11.89 -4.83 16.88
C ALA A 209 12.01 -6.38 16.93
N LEU A 210 11.26 -7.11 16.11
CA LEU A 210 11.37 -8.56 15.95
C LEU A 210 12.49 -8.99 14.98
N MET A 211 13.14 -8.04 14.30
CA MET A 211 14.29 -8.32 13.44
C MET A 211 15.54 -8.49 14.30
N PRO A 212 16.17 -9.69 14.31
CA PRO A 212 17.40 -9.90 15.07
C PRO A 212 18.51 -8.97 14.55
N ASP A 213 19.20 -8.32 15.48
CA ASP A 213 20.42 -7.53 15.20
C ASP A 213 20.27 -6.43 14.13
N LEU A 214 19.10 -5.84 13.99
CA LEU A 214 18.92 -4.69 13.09
C LEU A 214 19.81 -3.51 13.55
N LYS A 215 20.81 -3.17 12.74
CA LYS A 215 21.79 -2.10 13.05
C LYS A 215 21.47 -0.76 12.40
N ALA A 216 20.72 -0.81 11.30
CA ALA A 216 20.38 0.40 10.57
C ALA A 216 19.40 1.27 11.36
N PRO A 217 19.56 2.60 11.37
CA PRO A 217 18.54 3.50 11.88
C PRO A 217 17.25 3.33 11.09
N VAL A 218 16.11 3.47 11.78
CA VAL A 218 14.77 3.35 11.19
C VAL A 218 14.06 4.68 11.28
N GLU A 219 13.79 5.27 10.12
CA GLU A 219 13.08 6.55 9.98
C GLU A 219 11.62 6.33 9.58
N VAL A 220 10.70 6.99 10.29
CA VAL A 220 9.27 6.96 9.95
C VAL A 220 8.96 8.15 9.06
N ILE A 221 8.58 7.89 7.81
CA ILE A 221 8.21 8.92 6.83
C ILE A 221 6.80 8.63 6.31
N PRO A 222 5.76 9.25 6.88
CA PRO A 222 4.37 9.02 6.49
C PRO A 222 4.09 9.46 5.05
N TYR A 223 3.22 8.74 4.37
CA TYR A 223 2.76 9.10 3.04
C TYR A 223 1.80 10.28 3.06
N GLY A 224 1.72 11.00 1.92
CA GLY A 224 0.82 12.14 1.76
C GLY A 224 -0.62 11.74 1.43
N ALA A 225 -1.54 12.64 1.74
CA ALA A 225 -2.95 12.59 1.32
C ALA A 225 -3.15 13.19 -0.07
N PRO A 226 -4.22 12.81 -0.79
CA PRO A 226 -4.66 13.53 -1.98
C PRO A 226 -5.21 14.92 -1.62
N ALA A 227 -5.41 15.74 -2.66
CA ALA A 227 -6.03 17.06 -2.49
C ALA A 227 -7.45 16.92 -1.89
N ILE A 228 -7.74 17.84 -0.97
CA ILE A 228 -9.04 17.92 -0.33
C ILE A 228 -10.11 18.27 -1.36
N ARG A 229 -11.23 17.57 -1.31
CA ARG A 229 -12.46 17.98 -1.99
C ARG A 229 -13.41 18.55 -0.95
N ALA A 230 -14.06 19.67 -1.29
CA ALA A 230 -15.15 20.18 -0.48
C ALA A 230 -16.21 19.07 -0.34
N SER A 231 -16.50 18.67 0.90
CA SER A 231 -17.57 17.71 1.16
C SER A 231 -18.91 18.34 0.76
N ALA A 232 -19.49 17.82 -0.29
CA ALA A 232 -20.81 18.28 -0.75
C ALA A 232 -21.98 17.68 0.05
N ASN A 233 -21.69 16.71 0.93
CA ASN A 233 -22.73 15.91 1.57
C ASN A 233 -22.75 16.12 3.08
N SER A 234 -23.72 16.90 3.57
CA SER A 234 -24.22 16.77 4.94
C SER A 234 -24.95 15.42 5.07
N HIS A 235 -24.67 14.69 6.14
CA HIS A 235 -25.46 13.52 6.50
C HIS A 235 -26.84 14.00 6.97
N ASP A 236 -27.90 13.47 6.39
CA ASP A 236 -29.25 13.64 6.88
C ASP A 236 -29.50 12.58 7.96
N PRO A 237 -29.81 12.96 9.21
CA PRO A 237 -30.05 12.02 10.32
C PRO A 237 -31.20 11.02 10.05
N ALA A 238 -32.10 11.35 9.12
CA ALA A 238 -33.17 10.43 8.69
C ALA A 238 -32.70 9.34 7.74
N GLN A 239 -31.48 9.44 7.21
CA GLN A 239 -30.90 8.48 6.28
C GLN A 239 -30.01 7.48 7.00
N LYS A 240 -29.77 6.33 6.38
CA LYS A 240 -28.81 5.33 6.86
C LYS A 240 -27.39 5.89 6.85
N LEU A 241 -26.60 5.52 7.83
CA LEU A 241 -25.16 5.83 7.85
C LEU A 241 -24.46 5.10 6.71
N ARG A 242 -23.78 5.83 5.83
CA ARG A 242 -23.08 5.28 4.67
C ARG A 242 -21.66 4.90 5.05
N VAL A 243 -21.46 3.59 5.23
CA VAL A 243 -20.16 3.00 5.62
C VAL A 243 -19.46 2.45 4.41
N LEU A 244 -18.18 2.74 4.28
CA LEU A 244 -17.32 2.30 3.20
C LEU A 244 -16.22 1.39 3.74
N PHE A 245 -15.96 0.30 3.03
CA PHE A 245 -14.74 -0.49 3.16
C PHE A 245 -13.97 -0.46 1.84
N VAL A 246 -12.66 -0.24 1.89
CA VAL A 246 -11.80 -0.22 0.70
C VAL A 246 -10.58 -1.12 0.94
N GLY A 247 -10.43 -2.15 0.11
CA GLY A 247 -9.30 -3.07 0.18
C GLY A 247 -9.63 -4.43 -0.43
N ALA A 248 -8.64 -5.31 -0.51
CA ALA A 248 -8.90 -6.70 -0.87
C ALA A 248 -9.91 -7.30 0.12
N LEU A 249 -10.90 -8.05 -0.38
CA LEU A 249 -11.88 -8.69 0.48
C LEU A 249 -11.23 -9.90 1.16
N SER A 250 -10.49 -9.64 2.23
CA SER A 250 -9.66 -10.62 2.95
C SER A 250 -9.75 -10.42 4.46
N GLN A 251 -9.43 -11.47 5.20
CA GLN A 251 -9.38 -11.40 6.66
C GLN A 251 -8.16 -10.62 7.17
N ALA A 252 -7.07 -10.55 6.41
CA ALA A 252 -5.98 -9.63 6.72
C ALA A 252 -6.44 -8.17 6.86
N LYS A 253 -7.56 -7.79 6.19
CA LYS A 253 -8.20 -6.48 6.31
C LYS A 253 -9.33 -6.43 7.36
N GLY A 254 -9.49 -7.48 8.16
CA GLY A 254 -10.49 -7.54 9.22
C GLY A 254 -11.95 -7.59 8.74
N LEU A 255 -12.17 -8.08 7.51
CA LEU A 255 -13.50 -7.98 6.88
C LEU A 255 -14.58 -8.77 7.64
N ALA A 256 -14.26 -9.93 8.22
CA ALA A 256 -15.23 -10.69 9.01
C ALA A 256 -15.73 -9.88 10.23
N TYR A 257 -14.84 -9.19 10.92
CA TYR A 257 -15.19 -8.35 12.08
C TYR A 257 -16.08 -7.15 11.69
N LEU A 258 -15.80 -6.54 10.53
CA LEU A 258 -16.67 -5.48 10.00
C LEU A 258 -18.05 -6.01 9.64
N LEU A 259 -18.13 -7.14 8.95
CA LEU A 259 -19.41 -7.74 8.56
C LEU A 259 -20.24 -8.14 9.80
N GLN A 260 -19.60 -8.64 10.84
CA GLN A 260 -20.24 -8.94 12.13
C GLN A 260 -20.78 -7.65 12.76
N ALA A 261 -19.97 -6.59 12.90
CA ALA A 261 -20.40 -5.33 13.47
C ALA A 261 -21.59 -4.70 12.72
N VAL A 262 -21.55 -4.74 11.39
CA VAL A 262 -22.64 -4.18 10.57
C VAL A 262 -23.92 -5.01 10.67
N SER A 263 -23.82 -6.33 10.86
CA SER A 263 -25.01 -7.18 11.02
C SER A 263 -25.83 -6.86 12.28
N CYS A 264 -25.19 -6.36 13.34
CA CYS A 264 -25.88 -5.91 14.56
C CYS A 264 -26.64 -4.58 14.36
N LEU A 265 -26.26 -3.81 13.33
CA LEU A 265 -26.85 -2.50 13.00
C LEU A 265 -27.71 -2.59 11.71
N GLU A 266 -28.24 -3.78 11.41
CA GLU A 266 -29.01 -4.04 10.18
C GLU A 266 -30.18 -3.05 10.01
N GLY A 267 -30.39 -2.58 8.78
CA GLY A 267 -31.42 -1.59 8.46
C GLY A 267 -31.03 -0.13 8.74
N ARG A 268 -30.01 0.13 9.58
CA ARG A 268 -29.55 1.49 9.96
C ARG A 268 -28.27 1.92 9.23
N ILE A 269 -27.55 0.97 8.62
CA ILE A 269 -26.30 1.18 7.88
C ILE A 269 -26.46 0.74 6.42
N GLU A 270 -25.81 1.48 5.52
CA GLU A 270 -25.58 1.09 4.14
C GLU A 270 -24.08 0.83 3.95
N LEU A 271 -23.69 -0.46 3.84
CA LEU A 271 -22.29 -0.84 3.62
C LEU A 271 -21.97 -0.98 2.14
N THR A 272 -20.95 -0.25 1.70
CA THR A 272 -20.32 -0.40 0.39
C THR A 272 -18.94 -1.03 0.55
N LEU A 273 -18.69 -2.10 -0.21
CA LEU A 273 -17.40 -2.81 -0.26
C LEU A 273 -16.71 -2.50 -1.59
N ILE A 274 -15.51 -1.93 -1.56
CA ILE A 274 -14.73 -1.67 -2.78
C ILE A 274 -13.44 -2.48 -2.71
N GLY A 275 -13.32 -3.46 -3.60
CA GLY A 275 -12.11 -4.24 -3.68
C GLY A 275 -12.29 -5.62 -4.32
N ARG A 276 -11.14 -6.18 -4.70
CA ARG A 276 -11.11 -7.48 -5.34
C ARG A 276 -11.38 -8.59 -4.33
N ARG A 277 -12.25 -9.52 -4.69
CA ARG A 277 -12.42 -10.78 -3.98
C ARG A 277 -11.19 -11.66 -4.20
N VAL A 278 -10.55 -12.10 -3.14
CA VAL A 278 -9.31 -12.89 -3.19
C VAL A 278 -9.54 -14.40 -3.01
N SER A 279 -10.70 -14.79 -2.50
CA SER A 279 -11.12 -16.18 -2.35
C SER A 279 -12.42 -16.42 -3.12
N SER A 280 -12.63 -17.63 -3.63
CA SER A 280 -13.90 -18.04 -4.23
C SER A 280 -14.95 -18.43 -3.18
N VAL A 281 -14.54 -18.66 -1.93
CA VAL A 281 -15.39 -19.14 -0.83
C VAL A 281 -15.86 -17.97 0.03
N VAL A 282 -14.94 -17.13 0.50
CA VAL A 282 -15.23 -16.04 1.44
C VAL A 282 -14.82 -14.67 0.88
N PRO A 283 -15.60 -13.60 1.15
CA PRO A 283 -16.98 -13.67 1.65
C PRO A 283 -17.89 -14.41 0.66
N SER A 284 -18.94 -15.05 1.16
CA SER A 284 -19.88 -15.78 0.30
C SER A 284 -20.62 -14.81 -0.64
N ARG A 285 -21.21 -15.36 -1.73
CA ARG A 285 -22.03 -14.53 -2.63
C ARG A 285 -23.28 -13.99 -1.93
N ASP A 286 -23.84 -14.75 -1.00
CA ASP A 286 -25.00 -14.34 -0.21
C ASP A 286 -24.65 -13.09 0.64
N VAL A 287 -23.52 -13.11 1.35
CA VAL A 287 -23.04 -11.95 2.11
C VAL A 287 -22.83 -10.74 1.18
N LEU A 288 -22.19 -10.92 0.03
CA LEU A 288 -21.96 -9.83 -0.91
C LEU A 288 -23.25 -9.27 -1.51
N SER A 289 -24.30 -10.09 -1.68
CA SER A 289 -25.59 -9.65 -2.23
C SER A 289 -26.37 -8.73 -1.29
N ARG A 290 -26.07 -8.75 0.01
CA ARG A 290 -26.70 -7.87 1.01
C ARG A 290 -26.08 -6.46 1.04
N HIS A 291 -24.94 -6.28 0.37
CA HIS A 291 -24.16 -5.04 0.36
C HIS A 291 -23.86 -4.59 -1.06
N ARG A 292 -23.56 -3.31 -1.23
CA ARG A 292 -23.09 -2.81 -2.51
C ARG A 292 -21.63 -3.19 -2.69
N TRP A 293 -21.31 -4.09 -3.64
CA TRP A 293 -19.95 -4.50 -3.93
C TRP A 293 -19.46 -4.00 -5.28
N ILE A 294 -18.28 -3.35 -5.28
CA ILE A 294 -17.59 -2.83 -6.47
C ILE A 294 -16.20 -3.48 -6.52
N PRO A 295 -15.91 -4.36 -7.50
CA PRO A 295 -14.66 -5.12 -7.52
C PRO A 295 -13.40 -4.27 -7.67
N SER A 296 -13.47 -3.13 -8.38
CA SER A 296 -12.33 -2.23 -8.59
C SER A 296 -12.81 -0.90 -9.18
N LEU A 297 -12.21 0.18 -8.73
CA LEU A 297 -12.37 1.52 -9.31
C LEU A 297 -11.00 2.11 -9.69
N PRO A 298 -10.92 2.96 -10.72
CA PRO A 298 -9.80 3.88 -10.90
C PRO A 298 -9.66 4.79 -9.68
N HIS A 299 -8.44 5.21 -9.34
CA HIS A 299 -8.18 5.99 -8.13
C HIS A 299 -9.01 7.28 -8.05
N SER A 300 -9.15 8.01 -9.15
CA SER A 300 -10.00 9.23 -9.21
C SER A 300 -11.48 8.96 -8.95
N GLU A 301 -11.98 7.83 -9.45
CA GLU A 301 -13.36 7.38 -9.22
C GLU A 301 -13.54 6.90 -7.78
N LEU A 302 -12.52 6.23 -7.20
CA LEU A 302 -12.50 5.83 -5.80
C LEU A 302 -12.62 7.04 -4.87
N LEU A 303 -11.83 8.09 -5.10
CA LEU A 303 -11.92 9.33 -4.32
C LEU A 303 -13.31 9.98 -4.44
N THR A 304 -13.89 9.96 -5.63
CA THR A 304 -15.26 10.44 -5.85
C THR A 304 -16.30 9.57 -5.12
N GLU A 305 -16.10 8.26 -5.11
CA GLU A 305 -16.99 7.35 -4.37
C GLU A 305 -16.83 7.53 -2.86
N MET A 306 -15.61 7.72 -2.34
CA MET A 306 -15.37 8.06 -0.94
C MET A 306 -16.18 9.28 -0.52
N SER A 307 -16.17 10.38 -1.28
CA SER A 307 -16.89 11.60 -0.91
C SER A 307 -18.43 11.45 -0.78
N ARG A 308 -18.98 10.30 -1.19
CA ARG A 308 -20.40 9.95 -1.06
C ARG A 308 -20.74 9.23 0.24
N HIS A 309 -19.73 8.88 1.02
CA HIS A 309 -19.88 8.11 2.27
C HIS A 309 -19.59 8.98 3.50
N ASP A 310 -19.92 8.46 4.67
CA ASP A 310 -19.77 9.15 5.93
C ASP A 310 -18.59 8.61 6.72
N VAL A 311 -18.40 7.30 6.69
CA VAL A 311 -17.41 6.58 7.48
C VAL A 311 -16.60 5.64 6.58
N LEU A 312 -15.28 5.63 6.74
CA LEU A 312 -14.44 4.53 6.32
C LEU A 312 -14.24 3.57 7.49
N ALA A 313 -14.71 2.33 7.38
CA ALA A 313 -14.38 1.27 8.33
C ALA A 313 -13.23 0.42 7.76
N PHE A 314 -12.05 0.54 8.37
CA PHE A 314 -10.82 -0.11 7.92
C PHE A 314 -10.15 -0.87 9.09
N PRO A 315 -10.76 -1.95 9.58
CA PRO A 315 -10.30 -2.70 10.75
C PRO A 315 -9.18 -3.69 10.40
N SER A 316 -8.19 -3.24 9.62
CA SER A 316 -7.10 -4.09 9.15
C SER A 316 -6.31 -4.68 10.31
N LEU A 317 -5.97 -5.96 10.23
CA LEU A 317 -5.18 -6.66 11.25
C LEU A 317 -3.70 -6.26 11.19
N HIS A 318 -3.23 -5.86 10.03
CA HIS A 318 -1.89 -5.30 9.82
C HIS A 318 -1.81 -4.54 8.50
N GLU A 319 -1.08 -3.44 8.51
CA GLU A 319 -0.74 -2.62 7.34
C GLU A 319 0.69 -2.08 7.48
N GLY A 320 1.30 -1.71 6.37
CA GLY A 320 2.46 -0.83 6.44
C GLY A 320 2.04 0.61 6.75
N PHE A 321 0.99 1.08 6.06
CA PHE A 321 0.44 2.43 6.24
C PHE A 321 -1.08 2.44 6.18
N GLY A 322 -1.66 1.93 5.08
CA GLY A 322 -3.08 2.06 4.79
C GLY A 322 -3.39 3.40 4.11
N LEU A 323 -2.89 3.61 2.88
CA LEU A 323 -3.13 4.84 2.09
C LEU A 323 -4.61 5.26 2.04
N VAL A 324 -5.53 4.30 2.15
CA VAL A 324 -6.97 4.55 2.18
C VAL A 324 -7.41 5.44 3.36
N ILE A 325 -6.63 5.47 4.47
CA ILE A 325 -6.90 6.31 5.65
C ILE A 325 -6.80 7.80 5.29
N PRO A 326 -5.64 8.33 4.88
CA PRO A 326 -5.55 9.73 4.51
C PRO A 326 -6.36 10.07 3.25
N GLU A 327 -6.60 9.12 2.36
CA GLU A 327 -7.51 9.29 1.23
C GLU A 327 -8.94 9.56 1.71
N ALA A 328 -9.48 8.75 2.61
CA ALA A 328 -10.81 8.93 3.17
C ALA A 328 -10.94 10.23 3.98
N MET A 329 -9.96 10.52 4.85
CA MET A 329 -9.93 11.77 5.61
C MET A 329 -9.95 12.98 4.68
N SER A 330 -9.22 12.96 3.57
CA SER A 330 -9.18 14.05 2.58
C SER A 330 -10.52 14.26 1.87
N GLN A 331 -11.33 13.20 1.75
CA GLN A 331 -12.68 13.25 1.18
C GLN A 331 -13.78 13.52 2.24
N GLY A 332 -13.41 13.75 3.50
CA GLY A 332 -14.31 14.10 4.58
C GLY A 332 -15.05 12.93 5.21
N LEU A 333 -14.45 11.74 5.21
CA LEU A 333 -14.98 10.61 5.97
C LEU A 333 -14.36 10.58 7.36
N VAL A 334 -15.15 10.15 8.34
CA VAL A 334 -14.62 9.67 9.63
C VAL A 334 -13.99 8.29 9.41
N VAL A 335 -12.81 8.07 9.95
CA VAL A 335 -12.11 6.78 9.82
C VAL A 335 -12.21 6.00 11.12
N ILE A 336 -12.64 4.74 11.04
CA ILE A 336 -12.53 3.75 12.13
C ILE A 336 -11.47 2.74 11.68
N THR A 337 -10.35 2.67 12.41
CA THR A 337 -9.23 1.79 12.07
C THR A 337 -8.58 1.19 13.31
N THR A 338 -7.51 0.44 13.15
CA THR A 338 -6.81 -0.27 14.23
C THR A 338 -5.43 0.32 14.52
N PRO A 339 -4.81 0.00 15.67
CA PRO A 339 -3.43 0.39 15.95
C PRO A 339 -2.40 -0.23 15.00
N HIS A 340 -2.77 -1.29 14.28
CA HIS A 340 -1.89 -1.99 13.34
C HIS A 340 -1.91 -1.40 11.92
N THR A 341 -2.13 -0.09 11.85
CA THR A 341 -2.11 0.73 10.61
C THR A 341 -1.37 2.03 10.91
N ALA A 342 -1.36 2.99 9.99
CA ALA A 342 -0.95 4.36 10.31
C ALA A 342 -2.01 5.14 11.13
N GLY A 343 -3.07 4.49 11.60
CA GLY A 343 -4.10 5.14 12.42
C GLY A 343 -3.52 5.96 13.58
N PRO A 344 -2.66 5.40 14.45
CA PRO A 344 -2.05 6.14 15.56
C PRO A 344 -1.21 7.35 15.13
N ASP A 345 -0.62 7.33 13.94
CA ASP A 345 0.18 8.43 13.40
C ASP A 345 -0.70 9.55 12.83
N LEU A 346 -1.88 9.19 12.31
CA LEU A 346 -2.74 10.08 11.53
C LEU A 346 -3.98 10.56 12.27
N ILE A 347 -4.50 9.78 13.21
CA ILE A 347 -5.80 9.98 13.86
C ILE A 347 -5.63 10.37 15.32
N SER A 348 -6.28 11.45 15.72
CA SER A 348 -6.49 11.82 17.11
C SER A 348 -7.78 11.15 17.56
N ASN A 349 -7.66 10.02 18.26
CA ASN A 349 -8.79 9.16 18.65
C ASN A 349 -9.92 9.95 19.33
N GLY A 350 -11.14 9.82 18.82
CA GLY A 350 -12.33 10.52 19.30
C GLY A 350 -12.47 11.97 18.82
N VAL A 351 -11.53 12.50 18.01
CA VAL A 351 -11.54 13.89 17.50
C VAL A 351 -11.73 13.92 15.97
N ASP A 352 -10.92 13.19 15.24
CA ASP A 352 -10.93 13.15 13.75
C ASP A 352 -11.06 11.73 13.19
N GLY A 353 -11.35 10.75 14.07
CA GLY A 353 -11.56 9.35 13.77
C GLY A 353 -11.51 8.50 15.02
N PHE A 354 -11.60 7.19 14.86
CA PHE A 354 -11.52 6.23 15.97
C PHE A 354 -10.46 5.17 15.71
N ILE A 355 -9.74 4.81 16.78
CA ILE A 355 -8.81 3.68 16.81
C ILE A 355 -9.42 2.62 17.72
N VAL A 356 -9.75 1.47 17.14
CA VAL A 356 -10.35 0.33 17.85
C VAL A 356 -9.37 -0.84 17.90
N PRO A 357 -9.42 -1.72 18.91
CA PRO A 357 -8.57 -2.91 18.94
C PRO A 357 -8.77 -3.77 17.70
N ILE A 358 -7.72 -4.51 17.29
CA ILE A 358 -7.89 -5.54 16.28
C ILE A 358 -8.86 -6.61 16.78
N ARG A 359 -9.58 -7.28 15.87
CA ARG A 359 -10.51 -8.39 16.21
C ARG A 359 -11.70 -8.01 17.11
N ALA A 360 -12.01 -6.73 17.23
CA ALA A 360 -13.07 -6.23 18.12
C ALA A 360 -14.27 -5.72 17.31
N SER A 361 -15.14 -6.64 16.87
CA SER A 361 -16.39 -6.31 16.16
C SER A 361 -17.31 -5.43 16.98
N GLU A 362 -17.38 -5.66 18.30
CA GLU A 362 -18.21 -4.88 19.23
C GLU A 362 -17.72 -3.42 19.34
N ALA A 363 -16.39 -3.20 19.31
CA ALA A 363 -15.83 -1.86 19.31
C ALA A 363 -16.12 -1.12 17.98
N ILE A 364 -16.11 -1.82 16.86
CA ILE A 364 -16.51 -1.24 15.56
C ILE A 364 -17.99 -0.87 15.59
N GLU A 365 -18.85 -1.78 16.06
CA GLU A 365 -20.29 -1.56 16.21
C GLU A 365 -20.58 -0.34 17.07
N GLU A 366 -19.97 -0.25 18.27
CA GLU A 366 -20.11 0.88 19.20
C GLU A 366 -19.78 2.22 18.53
N LYS A 367 -18.69 2.30 17.76
CA LYS A 367 -18.31 3.55 17.11
C LYS A 367 -19.21 3.90 15.94
N LEU A 368 -19.69 2.89 15.20
CA LEU A 368 -20.68 3.11 14.13
C LEU A 368 -22.02 3.58 14.73
N ASP A 369 -22.49 2.98 15.83
CA ASP A 369 -23.73 3.39 16.51
C ASP A 369 -23.62 4.81 17.09
N CYS A 370 -22.48 5.15 17.68
CA CYS A 370 -22.19 6.49 18.17
C CYS A 370 -22.30 7.55 17.06
N LEU A 371 -21.71 7.30 15.88
CA LEU A 371 -21.78 8.20 14.73
C LEU A 371 -23.17 8.26 14.09
N LEU A 372 -23.94 7.18 14.19
CA LEU A 372 -25.30 7.09 13.68
C LEU A 372 -26.29 7.87 14.55
N THR A 373 -26.06 7.89 15.87
CA THR A 373 -26.97 8.52 16.86
C THR A 373 -26.65 9.99 17.12
N ASP A 374 -25.42 10.44 16.86
CA ASP A 374 -25.00 11.83 17.02
C ASP A 374 -24.52 12.45 15.70
N ALA A 375 -25.45 13.04 14.96
CA ALA A 375 -25.17 13.70 13.68
C ALA A 375 -24.23 14.92 13.82
N ARG A 376 -24.21 15.58 15.00
CA ARG A 376 -23.30 16.69 15.25
C ARG A 376 -21.88 16.19 15.42
N LEU A 377 -21.67 15.15 16.21
CA LEU A 377 -20.38 14.49 16.35
C LEU A 377 -19.83 14.05 14.99
N LEU A 378 -20.67 13.39 14.17
CA LEU A 378 -20.29 12.97 12.83
C LEU A 378 -19.83 14.16 11.98
N ALA A 379 -20.56 15.27 11.97
CA ALA A 379 -20.21 16.46 11.19
C ALA A 379 -18.90 17.10 11.68
N ASP A 380 -18.73 17.23 12.99
CA ASP A 380 -17.54 17.82 13.62
C ASP A 380 -16.30 16.97 13.33
N MET A 381 -16.40 15.64 13.44
CA MET A 381 -15.31 14.70 13.13
C MET A 381 -14.94 14.68 11.64
N LYS A 382 -15.94 14.73 10.74
CA LYS A 382 -15.70 14.86 9.29
C LYS A 382 -14.87 16.10 8.95
N ALA A 383 -15.24 17.23 9.53
CA ALA A 383 -14.51 18.49 9.35
C ALA A 383 -13.10 18.44 9.95
N ALA A 384 -12.95 17.80 11.13
CA ALA A 384 -11.66 17.62 11.77
C ALA A 384 -10.74 16.70 10.95
N ALA A 385 -11.25 15.59 10.42
CA ALA A 385 -10.52 14.67 9.54
C ALA A 385 -9.98 15.39 8.29
N GLN A 386 -10.81 16.21 7.64
CA GLN A 386 -10.36 16.99 6.49
C GLN A 386 -9.25 18.00 6.84
N ARG A 387 -9.40 18.72 7.97
CA ARG A 387 -8.35 19.64 8.41
C ARG A 387 -7.04 18.89 8.67
N LYS A 388 -7.09 17.73 9.32
CA LYS A 388 -5.91 16.89 9.56
C LYS A 388 -5.27 16.43 8.26
N ALA A 389 -6.06 15.94 7.30
CA ALA A 389 -5.58 15.49 6.01
C ALA A 389 -4.93 16.61 5.20
N SER A 390 -5.35 17.89 5.37
CA SER A 390 -4.73 19.03 4.67
C SER A 390 -3.26 19.26 5.04
N ALA A 391 -2.84 18.83 6.22
CA ALA A 391 -1.46 18.90 6.66
C ALA A 391 -0.58 17.74 6.14
N LEU A 392 -1.20 16.67 5.65
CA LEU A 392 -0.51 15.48 5.14
C LEU A 392 -0.19 15.64 3.65
N SER A 393 0.89 16.31 3.30
CA SER A 393 1.22 16.55 1.90
C SER A 393 2.30 15.60 1.37
N TRP A 394 2.18 15.22 0.09
CA TRP A 394 3.26 14.54 -0.63
C TRP A 394 4.53 15.39 -0.74
N GLU A 395 4.43 16.70 -0.62
CA GLU A 395 5.56 17.60 -0.58
C GLU A 395 6.38 17.42 0.70
N THR A 396 5.71 17.29 1.86
CA THR A 396 6.38 16.95 3.13
C THR A 396 7.11 15.62 3.02
N TYR A 397 6.43 14.56 2.52
CA TYR A 397 7.06 13.27 2.26
C TYR A 397 8.33 13.42 1.40
N ARG A 398 8.24 14.14 0.26
CA ARG A 398 9.39 14.35 -0.62
C ARG A 398 10.53 15.04 0.06
N ARG A 399 10.26 16.08 0.87
CA ARG A 399 11.27 16.81 1.63
C ARG A 399 12.00 15.91 2.63
N GLU A 400 11.27 15.05 3.35
CA GLU A 400 11.85 14.12 4.31
C GLU A 400 12.70 13.04 3.62
N ILE A 401 12.24 12.45 2.52
CA ILE A 401 13.05 11.52 1.71
C ILE A 401 14.38 12.16 1.28
N VAL A 402 14.35 13.41 0.80
CA VAL A 402 15.57 14.12 0.40
C VAL A 402 16.49 14.37 1.59
N SER A 403 15.92 14.73 2.74
CA SER A 403 16.70 15.02 3.97
C SER A 403 17.48 13.79 4.43
N VAL A 404 16.80 12.65 4.60
CA VAL A 404 17.43 11.40 5.07
C VAL A 404 18.42 10.85 4.04
N ALA A 405 18.10 10.94 2.75
CA ALA A 405 18.99 10.50 1.68
C ALA A 405 20.27 11.34 1.61
N ARG A 406 20.19 12.67 1.79
CA ARG A 406 21.37 13.55 1.84
C ARG A 406 22.23 13.26 3.05
N GLY A 407 21.62 13.12 4.23
CA GLY A 407 22.37 12.82 5.45
C GLY A 407 23.18 11.51 5.37
N LEU A 408 22.69 10.53 4.63
CA LEU A 408 23.37 9.25 4.46
C LEU A 408 24.55 9.28 3.48
N ILE A 409 24.50 10.12 2.43
CA ILE A 409 25.48 10.12 1.33
C ILE A 409 26.49 11.27 1.39
N GLN A 410 26.39 12.14 2.39
CA GLN A 410 27.43 13.13 2.70
C GLN A 410 28.66 12.45 3.29
#